data_c19a4a82983b907699b23c623606a111
#
_entry.id   c19a4a82983b907699b23c623606a111
#
_cell.length_a   1.000
_cell.length_b   1.000
_cell.length_c   1.000
_cell.angle_alpha   90.00
_cell.angle_beta   90.00
_cell.angle_gamma   90.00
#
_symmetry.space_group_name_H-M   'P 1'
#
loop_
_entity.id
_entity.type
_entity.pdbx_description
1 polymer ?
#
loop_
_entity_poly.entity_id
_entity_poly.type
_entity_poly.pdbx_seq_one_letter_code
_entity_poly.pdbx_strand_id
1 'polypeptide(L)'
;MNEFKDIIVDMDGTLANISRRLKEAEANPPPGKRMDWDIFLDPVVMAHADQPNQHVVHLVKTLQETGHTIIITSARNERHRAVTSQQLDEWGIKYEKLYLRKDDDFRQDGIVKAELLAQILEDGYVPRIAIDDRQQVVDKWRELGLHCWQVEKTEA
;
A
#
# COMPACT_ATOMS: atom_id res chain seq x y z
N MET A 1 7.82 -12.12 -24.23
CA MET A 1 7.10 -12.04 -22.98
C MET A 1 7.87 -11.18 -21.99
N ASN A 2 7.20 -10.21 -21.35
CA ASN A 2 7.87 -9.32 -20.42
C ASN A 2 7.91 -9.96 -19.02
N GLU A 3 9.08 -10.32 -18.54
CA GLU A 3 9.26 -10.90 -17.21
C GLU A 3 8.94 -9.90 -16.08
N PHE A 4 8.88 -8.60 -16.38
CA PHE A 4 8.56 -7.55 -15.42
C PHE A 4 7.11 -7.06 -15.56
N LYS A 5 6.24 -7.86 -16.15
CA LYS A 5 4.86 -7.46 -16.41
C LYS A 5 4.07 -7.15 -15.13
N ASP A 6 4.17 -8.02 -14.13
CA ASP A 6 3.41 -7.91 -12.88
C ASP A 6 4.20 -7.06 -11.88
N ILE A 7 3.59 -5.98 -11.39
CA ILE A 7 4.25 -5.06 -10.46
C ILE A 7 3.39 -4.91 -9.21
N ILE A 8 4.01 -5.13 -8.05
CA ILE A 8 3.39 -4.92 -6.75
C ILE A 8 3.54 -3.45 -6.36
N VAL A 9 2.47 -2.83 -5.89
CA VAL A 9 2.48 -1.43 -5.44
C VAL A 9 1.82 -1.34 -4.08
N ASP A 10 2.51 -0.70 -3.13
CA ASP A 10 2.00 -0.41 -1.79
C ASP A 10 1.01 0.76 -1.83
N MET A 11 0.16 0.84 -0.79
CA MET A 11 -0.86 1.89 -0.69
C MET A 11 -0.42 3.06 0.20
N ASP A 12 -0.39 2.87 1.51
CA ASP A 12 -0.10 3.95 2.46
C ASP A 12 1.36 4.39 2.40
N GLY A 13 1.58 5.68 2.16
CA GLY A 13 2.93 6.26 1.99
C GLY A 13 3.47 6.13 0.58
N THR A 14 2.88 5.31 -0.26
CA THR A 14 3.28 5.10 -1.65
C THR A 14 2.29 5.74 -2.60
N LEU A 15 1.13 5.15 -2.83
CA LEU A 15 0.06 5.76 -3.62
C LEU A 15 -0.73 6.80 -2.84
N ALA A 16 -0.93 6.58 -1.55
CA ALA A 16 -1.67 7.48 -0.67
C ALA A 16 -0.72 8.33 0.17
N ASN A 17 -0.89 9.64 0.11
CA ASN A 17 -0.29 10.56 1.05
C ASN A 17 -1.14 10.57 2.31
N ILE A 18 -0.62 10.01 3.39
CA ILE A 18 -1.32 9.83 4.66
C ILE A 18 -0.93 10.88 5.71
N SER A 19 -0.22 11.93 5.32
CA SER A 19 0.29 12.96 6.24
C SER A 19 -0.81 13.56 7.10
N ARG A 20 -1.94 13.89 6.48
CA ARG A 20 -3.06 14.50 7.18
C ARG A 20 -3.72 13.51 8.14
N ARG A 21 -3.92 12.27 7.71
CA ARG A 21 -4.48 11.23 8.59
C ARG A 21 -3.59 11.01 9.80
N LEU A 22 -2.29 10.96 9.59
CA LEU A 22 -1.31 10.79 10.66
C LEU A 22 -1.39 11.96 11.66
N LYS A 23 -1.45 13.19 11.17
CA LYS A 23 -1.60 14.37 12.04
C LYS A 23 -2.88 14.32 12.87
N GLU A 24 -3.99 13.93 12.27
CA GLU A 24 -5.26 13.80 12.99
C GLU A 24 -5.17 12.72 14.08
N ALA A 25 -4.53 11.60 13.78
CA ALA A 25 -4.36 10.52 14.77
C ALA A 25 -3.41 10.90 15.91
N GLU A 26 -2.41 11.75 15.64
CA GLU A 26 -1.43 12.18 16.64
C GLU A 26 -1.86 13.41 17.44
N ALA A 27 -2.96 14.08 17.07
CA ALA A 27 -3.38 15.34 17.70
C ALA A 27 -3.79 15.18 19.17
N ASN A 28 -4.51 14.09 19.50
CA ASN A 28 -4.99 13.83 20.86
C ASN A 28 -4.85 12.34 21.19
N PRO A 29 -3.61 11.82 21.32
CA PRO A 29 -3.43 10.39 21.55
C PRO A 29 -3.93 9.99 22.94
N PRO A 30 -4.42 8.75 23.10
CA PRO A 30 -4.75 8.22 24.42
C PRO A 30 -3.49 8.20 25.32
N PRO A 31 -3.67 8.22 26.66
CA PRO A 31 -2.54 8.20 27.59
C PRO A 31 -1.57 7.05 27.30
N GLY A 32 -0.28 7.37 27.21
CA GLY A 32 0.78 6.40 26.96
C GLY A 32 0.91 5.93 25.51
N LYS A 33 0.14 6.51 24.59
CA LYS A 33 0.18 6.18 23.17
C LYS A 33 0.74 7.34 22.36
N ARG A 34 1.43 7.01 21.25
CA ARG A 34 1.93 8.01 20.31
C ARG A 34 0.81 8.59 19.45
N MET A 35 -0.18 7.77 19.12
CA MET A 35 -1.30 8.17 18.29
C MET A 35 -2.58 7.46 18.71
N ASP A 36 -3.70 7.96 18.24
CA ASP A 36 -4.99 7.31 18.37
C ASP A 36 -5.18 6.37 17.18
N TRP A 37 -5.01 5.07 17.42
CA TRP A 37 -5.13 4.05 16.39
C TRP A 37 -6.56 3.92 15.85
N ASP A 38 -7.57 4.24 16.64
CA ASP A 38 -8.96 4.22 16.18
C ASP A 38 -9.18 5.28 15.09
N ILE A 39 -8.56 6.45 15.25
CA ILE A 39 -8.59 7.50 14.23
C ILE A 39 -7.77 7.08 13.01
N PHE A 40 -6.57 6.59 13.22
CA PHE A 40 -5.67 6.19 12.13
C PHE A 40 -6.27 5.10 11.24
N LEU A 41 -7.03 4.18 11.84
CA LEU A 41 -7.65 3.04 11.15
C LEU A 41 -9.12 3.26 10.80
N ASP A 42 -9.64 4.47 11.00
CA ASP A 42 -11.05 4.79 10.68
C ASP A 42 -11.21 4.99 9.16
N PRO A 43 -12.05 4.19 8.48
CA PRO A 43 -12.30 4.36 7.06
C PRO A 43 -12.81 5.75 6.67
N VAL A 44 -13.58 6.40 7.56
CA VAL A 44 -14.10 7.76 7.31
C VAL A 44 -12.95 8.76 7.31
N VAL A 45 -12.00 8.62 8.22
CA VAL A 45 -10.80 9.47 8.27
C VAL A 45 -9.95 9.24 7.02
N MET A 46 -9.75 7.99 6.63
CA MET A 46 -9.04 7.65 5.38
C MET A 46 -9.67 8.37 4.19
N ALA A 47 -10.99 8.29 4.07
CA ALA A 47 -11.71 8.84 2.93
C ALA A 47 -11.56 10.36 2.80
N HIS A 48 -11.53 11.10 3.92
CA HIS A 48 -11.45 12.56 3.85
C HIS A 48 -10.03 13.11 3.98
N ALA A 49 -9.15 12.40 4.66
CA ALA A 49 -7.80 12.90 4.97
C ALA A 49 -6.75 12.50 3.95
N ASP A 50 -6.84 11.29 3.39
CA ASP A 50 -5.84 10.81 2.45
C ASP A 50 -5.94 11.53 1.11
N GLN A 51 -4.78 11.82 0.52
CA GLN A 51 -4.66 12.43 -0.78
C GLN A 51 -3.81 11.54 -1.69
N PRO A 52 -4.02 11.60 -3.02
CA PRO A 52 -3.14 10.87 -3.92
C PRO A 52 -1.73 11.43 -3.86
N ASN A 53 -0.74 10.55 -3.80
CA ASN A 53 0.66 10.94 -3.94
C ASN A 53 0.94 11.07 -5.44
N GLN A 54 0.80 12.28 -5.97
CA GLN A 54 0.69 12.54 -7.39
C GLN A 54 1.81 11.95 -8.24
N HIS A 55 3.07 12.04 -7.79
CA HIS A 55 4.18 11.53 -8.61
C HIS A 55 4.18 10.00 -8.69
N VAL A 56 3.75 9.31 -7.63
CA VAL A 56 3.66 7.85 -7.65
C VAL A 56 2.43 7.40 -8.45
N VAL A 57 1.30 8.08 -8.27
CA VAL A 57 0.10 7.83 -9.07
C VAL A 57 0.44 7.99 -10.57
N HIS A 58 1.18 9.04 -10.91
CA HIS A 58 1.65 9.25 -12.30
C HIS A 58 2.50 8.07 -12.80
N LEU A 59 3.47 7.63 -11.99
CA LEU A 59 4.32 6.49 -12.33
C LEU A 59 3.48 5.22 -12.57
N VAL A 60 2.58 4.92 -11.66
CA VAL A 60 1.77 3.69 -11.74
C VAL A 60 0.81 3.75 -12.93
N LYS A 61 0.21 4.91 -13.20
CA LYS A 61 -0.64 5.09 -14.38
C LYS A 61 0.14 4.91 -15.67
N THR A 62 1.36 5.42 -15.72
CA THR A 62 2.25 5.22 -16.88
C THR A 62 2.55 3.74 -17.10
N LEU A 63 2.84 3.01 -16.01
CA LEU A 63 3.10 1.57 -16.08
C LEU A 63 1.86 0.81 -16.56
N GLN A 64 0.67 1.12 -16.05
CA GLN A 64 -0.54 0.43 -16.48
C GLN A 64 -0.87 0.72 -17.95
N GLU A 65 -0.61 1.94 -18.42
CA GLU A 65 -0.82 2.32 -19.82
C GLU A 65 0.14 1.60 -20.78
N THR A 66 1.29 1.19 -20.31
CA THR A 66 2.27 0.45 -21.11
C THR A 66 2.16 -1.07 -20.94
N GLY A 67 1.06 -1.56 -20.35
CA GLY A 67 0.72 -2.98 -20.35
C GLY A 67 1.11 -3.74 -19.09
N HIS A 68 1.57 -3.05 -18.04
CA HIS A 68 1.88 -3.71 -16.77
C HIS A 68 0.62 -4.05 -15.99
N THR A 69 0.64 -5.20 -15.32
CA THR A 69 -0.39 -5.62 -14.38
C THR A 69 -0.05 -5.05 -13.01
N ILE A 70 -0.93 -4.24 -12.47
CA ILE A 70 -0.74 -3.59 -11.17
C ILE A 70 -1.44 -4.40 -10.09
N ILE A 71 -0.68 -4.82 -9.08
CA ILE A 71 -1.15 -5.60 -7.94
C ILE A 71 -0.92 -4.76 -6.69
N ILE A 72 -1.99 -4.43 -6.00
CA ILE A 72 -1.90 -3.60 -4.80
C ILE A 72 -1.76 -4.49 -3.57
N THR A 73 -0.76 -4.22 -2.73
CA THR A 73 -0.60 -4.85 -1.43
C THR A 73 -0.63 -3.76 -0.36
N SER A 74 -1.34 -3.99 0.72
CA SER A 74 -1.42 -3.02 1.79
C SER A 74 -1.48 -3.68 3.14
N ALA A 75 -0.89 -3.03 4.14
CA ALA A 75 -1.04 -3.40 5.54
C ALA A 75 -2.38 -2.94 6.13
N ARG A 76 -3.19 -2.23 5.37
CA ARG A 76 -4.59 -1.98 5.75
C ARG A 76 -5.32 -3.30 5.92
N ASN A 77 -6.39 -3.29 6.73
CA ASN A 77 -7.16 -4.49 7.03
C ASN A 77 -8.24 -4.75 5.97
N GLU A 78 -8.77 -5.96 5.95
CA GLU A 78 -9.88 -6.33 5.04
C GLU A 78 -11.10 -5.41 5.20
N ARG A 79 -11.37 -4.92 6.43
CA ARG A 79 -12.47 -3.96 6.65
C ARG A 79 -12.26 -2.63 5.92
N HIS A 80 -11.04 -2.35 5.46
CA HIS A 80 -10.71 -1.14 4.70
C HIS A 80 -10.78 -1.35 3.18
N ARG A 81 -11.24 -2.51 2.73
CA ARG A 81 -11.26 -2.83 1.29
C ARG A 81 -12.10 -1.82 0.50
N ALA A 82 -13.28 -1.49 1.00
CA ALA A 82 -14.19 -0.58 0.29
C ALA A 82 -13.58 0.81 0.12
N VAL A 83 -13.05 1.41 1.20
CA VAL A 83 -12.45 2.75 1.13
C VAL A 83 -11.18 2.74 0.27
N THR A 84 -10.37 1.69 0.35
CA THR A 84 -9.15 1.57 -0.44
C THR A 84 -9.47 1.45 -1.93
N SER A 85 -10.42 0.60 -2.28
CA SER A 85 -10.88 0.43 -3.65
C SER A 85 -11.44 1.74 -4.22
N GLN A 86 -12.23 2.45 -3.43
CA GLN A 86 -12.79 3.75 -3.83
C GLN A 86 -11.68 4.77 -4.10
N GLN A 87 -10.68 4.85 -3.22
CA GLN A 87 -9.54 5.75 -3.41
C GLN A 87 -8.79 5.43 -4.70
N LEU A 88 -8.49 4.16 -4.95
CA LEU A 88 -7.80 3.72 -6.16
C LEU A 88 -8.59 4.10 -7.41
N ASP A 89 -9.90 3.89 -7.40
CA ASP A 89 -10.77 4.23 -8.52
C ASP A 89 -10.80 5.75 -8.76
N GLU A 90 -10.94 6.54 -7.69
CA GLU A 90 -10.94 8.01 -7.77
C GLU A 90 -9.62 8.57 -8.30
N TRP A 91 -8.51 7.92 -7.97
CA TRP A 91 -7.18 8.34 -8.41
C TRP A 91 -6.79 7.80 -9.79
N GLY A 92 -7.68 7.05 -10.42
CA GLY A 92 -7.49 6.54 -11.78
C GLY A 92 -6.55 5.36 -11.87
N ILE A 93 -6.33 4.64 -10.77
CA ILE A 93 -5.48 3.45 -10.75
C ILE A 93 -6.32 2.23 -11.15
N LYS A 94 -5.94 1.61 -12.25
CA LYS A 94 -6.52 0.34 -12.70
C LYS A 94 -5.64 -0.78 -12.19
N TYR A 95 -6.13 -1.53 -11.21
CA TYR A 95 -5.37 -2.62 -10.60
C TYR A 95 -6.07 -3.95 -10.86
N GLU A 96 -5.27 -5.00 -10.92
CA GLU A 96 -5.77 -6.36 -11.15
C GLU A 96 -6.32 -6.97 -9.87
N LYS A 97 -5.60 -6.82 -8.77
CA LYS A 97 -5.93 -7.40 -7.46
C LYS A 97 -5.51 -6.47 -6.35
N LEU A 98 -6.26 -6.54 -5.25
CA LEU A 98 -5.99 -5.82 -4.01
C LEU A 98 -5.86 -6.85 -2.88
N TYR A 99 -4.67 -6.94 -2.29
CA TYR A 99 -4.36 -7.85 -1.19
C TYR A 99 -4.19 -7.05 0.09
N LEU A 100 -4.96 -7.41 1.12
CA LEU A 100 -5.00 -6.70 2.38
C LEU A 100 -4.67 -7.64 3.54
N ARG A 101 -4.24 -7.05 4.66
CA ARG A 101 -4.06 -7.73 5.93
C ARG A 101 -5.41 -8.23 6.46
N LYS A 102 -5.44 -9.40 7.09
CA LYS A 102 -6.62 -9.88 7.80
C LYS A 102 -6.92 -8.98 8.99
N ASP A 103 -8.19 -8.83 9.36
CA ASP A 103 -8.62 -7.90 10.42
C ASP A 103 -8.02 -8.22 11.79
N ASP A 104 -7.76 -9.48 12.07
CA ASP A 104 -7.21 -9.94 13.35
C ASP A 104 -5.68 -10.15 13.32
N ASP A 105 -5.02 -9.71 12.27
CA ASP A 105 -3.58 -9.88 12.12
C ASP A 105 -2.85 -8.60 12.54
N PHE A 106 -2.09 -8.69 13.65
CA PHE A 106 -1.33 -7.56 14.21
C PHE A 106 0.18 -7.72 14.05
N ARG A 107 0.63 -8.65 13.20
CA ARG A 107 2.05 -8.88 12.97
C ARG A 107 2.68 -7.71 12.20
N GLN A 108 4.01 -7.67 12.19
CA GLN A 108 4.76 -6.63 11.47
C GLN A 108 4.45 -6.66 9.97
N ASP A 109 4.49 -5.50 9.35
CA ASP A 109 4.14 -5.31 7.92
C ASP A 109 4.97 -6.22 7.00
N GLY A 110 6.26 -6.40 7.29
CA GLY A 110 7.11 -7.27 6.48
C GLY A 110 6.65 -8.72 6.46
N ILE A 111 6.18 -9.23 7.59
CA ILE A 111 5.65 -10.61 7.69
C ILE A 111 4.36 -10.71 6.86
N VAL A 112 3.48 -9.74 7.01
CA VAL A 112 2.22 -9.69 6.26
C VAL A 112 2.50 -9.62 4.76
N LYS A 113 3.42 -8.75 4.35
CA LYS A 113 3.78 -8.59 2.93
C LYS A 113 4.33 -9.89 2.34
N ALA A 114 5.14 -10.63 3.11
CA ALA A 114 5.65 -11.93 2.67
C ALA A 114 4.52 -12.94 2.42
N GLU A 115 3.52 -12.98 3.29
CA GLU A 115 2.36 -13.85 3.10
C GLU A 115 1.48 -13.41 1.94
N LEU A 116 1.32 -12.11 1.74
CA LEU A 116 0.59 -11.59 0.58
C LEU A 116 1.30 -11.98 -0.72
N LEU A 117 2.64 -11.92 -0.74
CA LEU A 117 3.40 -12.41 -1.90
C LEU A 117 3.13 -13.89 -2.18
N ALA A 118 3.08 -14.72 -1.15
CA ALA A 118 2.77 -16.14 -1.32
C ALA A 118 1.38 -16.33 -1.96
N GLN A 119 0.38 -15.55 -1.54
CA GLN A 119 -0.96 -15.58 -2.14
C GLN A 119 -0.93 -15.12 -3.60
N ILE A 120 -0.19 -14.06 -3.89
CA ILE A 120 -0.04 -13.53 -5.25
C ILE A 120 0.53 -14.60 -6.18
N LEU A 121 1.59 -15.30 -5.74
CA LEU A 121 2.20 -16.37 -6.51
C LEU A 121 1.23 -17.55 -6.69
N GLU A 122 0.50 -17.91 -5.66
CA GLU A 122 -0.51 -18.98 -5.72
C GLU A 122 -1.62 -18.63 -6.71
N ASP A 123 -1.99 -17.35 -6.80
CA ASP A 123 -3.01 -16.86 -7.73
C ASP A 123 -2.52 -16.82 -9.18
N GLY A 124 -1.27 -17.14 -9.43
CA GLY A 124 -0.71 -17.28 -10.78
C GLY A 124 0.07 -16.08 -11.30
N TYR A 125 0.25 -15.04 -10.49
CA TYR A 125 1.07 -13.89 -10.87
C TYR A 125 2.54 -14.16 -10.57
N VAL A 126 3.42 -13.49 -11.28
CA VAL A 126 4.88 -13.65 -11.10
C VAL A 126 5.52 -12.26 -10.99
N PRO A 127 5.29 -11.53 -9.89
CA PRO A 127 5.90 -10.20 -9.74
C PRO A 127 7.40 -10.30 -9.49
N ARG A 128 8.15 -9.41 -10.13
CA ARG A 128 9.59 -9.27 -9.93
C ARG A 128 9.96 -7.88 -9.43
N ILE A 129 9.01 -6.95 -9.45
CA ILE A 129 9.19 -5.57 -9.00
C ILE A 129 8.11 -5.23 -7.97
N ALA A 130 8.53 -4.55 -6.90
CA ALA A 130 7.63 -3.94 -5.94
C ALA A 130 7.97 -2.46 -5.80
N ILE A 131 6.97 -1.63 -5.59
CA ILE A 131 7.11 -0.19 -5.32
C ILE A 131 6.60 0.06 -3.91
N ASP A 132 7.45 0.59 -3.05
CA ASP A 132 7.13 0.80 -1.63
C ASP A 132 7.95 1.98 -1.09
N ASP A 133 7.56 2.53 0.06
CA ASP A 133 8.23 3.69 0.66
C ASP A 133 9.02 3.35 1.93
N ARG A 134 8.57 2.37 2.72
CA ARG A 134 9.15 2.08 4.03
C ARG A 134 10.36 1.16 3.91
N GLN A 135 11.48 1.61 4.45
CA GLN A 135 12.74 0.88 4.38
C GLN A 135 12.62 -0.58 4.85
N GLN A 136 11.90 -0.83 5.94
CA GLN A 136 11.72 -2.18 6.48
C GLN A 136 11.02 -3.10 5.47
N VAL A 137 10.02 -2.58 4.76
CA VAL A 137 9.27 -3.34 3.78
C VAL A 137 10.06 -3.47 2.47
N VAL A 138 10.75 -2.41 2.07
CA VAL A 138 11.67 -2.44 0.92
C VAL A 138 12.73 -3.54 1.11
N ASP A 139 13.33 -3.60 2.29
CA ASP A 139 14.32 -4.63 2.63
C ASP A 139 13.68 -6.03 2.54
N LYS A 140 12.45 -6.16 2.99
CA LYS A 140 11.72 -7.44 2.93
C LYS A 140 11.46 -7.88 1.50
N TRP A 141 10.99 -6.98 0.63
CA TRP A 141 10.80 -7.30 -0.78
C TRP A 141 12.09 -7.78 -1.42
N ARG A 142 13.20 -7.09 -1.14
CA ARG A 142 14.52 -7.45 -1.68
C ARG A 142 15.00 -8.80 -1.14
N GLU A 143 14.79 -9.06 0.13
CA GLU A 143 15.08 -10.35 0.76
C GLU A 143 14.29 -11.48 0.11
N LEU A 144 13.04 -11.21 -0.28
CA LEU A 144 12.19 -12.18 -0.97
C LEU A 144 12.51 -12.36 -2.45
N GLY A 145 13.52 -11.65 -2.95
CA GLY A 145 14.02 -11.81 -4.33
C GLY A 145 13.43 -10.84 -5.35
N LEU A 146 12.63 -9.86 -4.92
CA LEU A 146 12.12 -8.84 -5.83
C LEU A 146 13.09 -7.67 -5.93
N HIS A 147 13.06 -6.99 -7.08
CA HIS A 147 13.60 -5.64 -7.18
C HIS A 147 12.60 -4.70 -6.52
N CYS A 148 13.05 -3.81 -5.67
CA CYS A 148 12.16 -2.84 -5.06
C CYS A 148 12.57 -1.42 -5.43
N TRP A 149 11.63 -0.72 -6.05
CA TRP A 149 11.77 0.71 -6.33
C TRP A 149 11.23 1.47 -5.12
N GLN A 150 12.13 2.07 -4.38
CA GLN A 150 11.76 2.81 -3.18
C GLN A 150 11.40 4.24 -3.55
N VAL A 151 10.18 4.64 -3.21
CA VAL A 151 9.75 6.02 -3.37
C VAL A 151 9.96 6.79 -2.07
N GLU A 152 10.02 8.12 -2.17
CA GLU A 152 10.22 8.95 -0.99
C GLU A 152 8.98 8.93 -0.08
N LYS A 153 9.21 9.10 1.20
CA LYS A 153 8.13 9.16 2.19
C LYS A 153 7.26 10.38 1.96
N THR A 154 5.96 10.20 2.16
CA THR A 154 4.96 11.27 2.01
C THR A 154 4.52 11.87 3.34
N GLU A 155 5.18 11.56 4.42
CA GLU A 155 4.88 12.13 5.72
C GLU A 155 5.29 13.60 5.81
N ALA A 156 4.47 14.35 6.48
CA ALA A 156 4.73 15.79 6.70
C ALA A 156 5.82 16.02 7.73
#